data_e89c9238353071f80b4ef4192a1eafcb
#
_entry.id   e89c9238353071f80b4ef4192a1eafcb
#
_cell.length_a   1.000
_cell.length_b   1.000
_cell.length_c   1.000
_cell.angle_alpha   90.00
_cell.angle_beta   90.00
_cell.angle_gamma   90.00
#
_symmetry.space_group_name_H-M   'P 1'
#
loop_
_entity.id
_entity.type
_entity.pdbx_description
1 polymer ?
#
loop_
_entity_poly.entity_id
_entity_poly.type
_entity_poly.pdbx_seq_one_letter_code
_entity_poly.pdbx_strand_id
1 'polypeptide(L)'
;MRIGVPAEITAGETRVAVTPETAKKLIAQGHTVCVQSGAGVAASVPDAAYQAVGAEIGDAAAAWGSDIVLKVRTPAQAELAGVKPGTVVVGMLEPYNAEGLQRLASAGVTAFALEAAPRTTRAQSMDVLSSQANIGGYKAVMLAADKYQRLFPMLMTAAGTIKAARVGVLGVGVAGLQAIATAKRLGAVIEASDVRPSVKEQVESLGAKFIDVPYETAEEKEAAEGVGGYARPMPQSWLDRQKAEVAKRVAMADVVITTALIPGRAAPVLVTEDMVKSMKAGSVIVDLAAPQGGNCPLTEPGQTVTKHGVVIVGETNLPALVAADASSLYARNVLDFLKLILPKEGGLKVDLEDDIVAACLMTQNGEVKRK
;
A
#
# COMPACT_ATOMS: atom_id res chain seq x y z
N MET A 1 -5.74 18.39 -23.33
CA MET A 1 -4.93 18.65 -22.12
C MET A 1 -3.56 18.01 -22.31
N ARG A 2 -2.51 18.66 -21.81
CA ARG A 2 -1.18 18.10 -21.71
C ARG A 2 -1.01 17.43 -20.33
N ILE A 3 -0.59 16.18 -20.31
CA ILE A 3 -0.42 15.37 -19.11
C ILE A 3 1.08 15.08 -18.92
N GLY A 4 1.64 15.52 -17.83
CA GLY A 4 3.05 15.34 -17.48
C GLY A 4 3.26 14.20 -16.50
N VAL A 5 4.32 13.46 -16.72
CA VAL A 5 4.74 12.33 -15.86
C VAL A 5 6.21 12.52 -15.48
N PRO A 6 6.49 13.29 -14.43
CA PRO A 6 7.86 13.44 -13.94
C PRO A 6 8.37 12.15 -13.33
N ALA A 7 9.69 12.01 -13.27
CA ALA A 7 10.35 10.94 -12.51
C ALA A 7 10.09 11.14 -11.01
N GLU A 8 9.96 10.04 -10.27
CA GLU A 8 9.91 10.08 -8.81
C GLU A 8 11.29 10.35 -8.23
N ILE A 9 11.38 11.27 -7.28
CA ILE A 9 12.65 11.66 -6.65
C ILE A 9 12.76 11.20 -5.19
N THR A 10 11.66 10.67 -4.62
CA THR A 10 11.66 10.13 -3.26
C THR A 10 12.56 8.90 -3.21
N ALA A 11 13.48 8.88 -2.25
CA ALA A 11 14.39 7.75 -2.08
C ALA A 11 13.62 6.42 -1.93
N GLY A 12 14.03 5.41 -2.69
CA GLY A 12 13.39 4.08 -2.70
C GLY A 12 12.07 4.02 -3.48
N GLU A 13 11.62 5.11 -4.14
CA GLU A 13 10.48 5.05 -5.05
C GLU A 13 10.96 4.68 -6.46
N THR A 14 10.43 3.59 -6.99
CA THR A 14 10.82 3.01 -8.28
C THR A 14 9.63 2.91 -9.23
N ARG A 15 8.43 3.20 -8.74
CA ARG A 15 7.20 3.16 -9.56
C ARG A 15 7.10 4.41 -10.44
N VAL A 16 6.27 4.33 -11.46
CA VAL A 16 5.91 5.44 -12.33
C VAL A 16 4.38 5.55 -12.43
N ALA A 17 3.86 6.76 -12.50
CA ALA A 17 2.40 7.01 -12.46
C ALA A 17 1.67 6.61 -13.74
N VAL A 18 2.37 6.47 -14.85
CA VAL A 18 1.81 6.12 -16.18
C VAL A 18 2.67 5.05 -16.82
N THR A 19 2.03 4.04 -17.38
CA THR A 19 2.69 3.01 -18.22
C THR A 19 2.38 3.25 -19.69
N PRO A 20 3.11 2.64 -20.64
CA PRO A 20 2.79 2.73 -22.07
C PRO A 20 1.34 2.35 -22.40
N GLU A 21 0.78 1.35 -21.68
CA GLU A 21 -0.63 0.96 -21.84
C GLU A 21 -1.58 2.11 -21.51
N THR A 22 -1.38 2.78 -20.37
CA THR A 22 -2.25 3.88 -19.94
C THR A 22 -1.97 5.17 -20.72
N ALA A 23 -0.72 5.44 -21.10
CA ALA A 23 -0.35 6.54 -21.99
C ALA A 23 -1.08 6.42 -23.34
N LYS A 24 -1.09 5.23 -23.95
CA LYS A 24 -1.82 4.97 -25.21
C LYS A 24 -3.31 5.28 -25.07
N LYS A 25 -3.93 4.95 -23.94
CA LYS A 25 -5.35 5.22 -23.69
C LYS A 25 -5.63 6.73 -23.55
N LEU A 26 -4.76 7.45 -22.83
CA LEU A 26 -4.86 8.90 -22.69
C LEU A 26 -4.70 9.62 -24.04
N ILE A 27 -3.74 9.18 -24.85
CA ILE A 27 -3.50 9.73 -26.19
C ILE A 27 -4.71 9.46 -27.11
N ALA A 28 -5.29 8.26 -27.05
CA ALA A 28 -6.50 7.92 -27.80
C ALA A 28 -7.73 8.75 -27.39
N GLN A 29 -7.72 9.33 -26.17
CA GLN A 29 -8.74 10.27 -25.69
C GLN A 29 -8.45 11.74 -26.10
N GLY A 30 -7.41 11.98 -26.90
CA GLY A 30 -7.06 13.32 -27.41
C GLY A 30 -6.16 14.12 -26.46
N HIS A 31 -5.50 13.48 -25.50
CA HIS A 31 -4.52 14.13 -24.64
C HIS A 31 -3.10 13.99 -25.20
N THR A 32 -2.22 14.93 -24.89
CA THR A 32 -0.77 14.80 -25.10
C THR A 32 -0.14 14.30 -23.80
N VAL A 33 0.68 13.25 -23.86
CA VAL A 33 1.37 12.71 -22.69
C VAL A 33 2.87 13.01 -22.83
N CYS A 34 3.45 13.71 -21.86
CA CYS A 34 4.87 14.02 -21.79
C CYS A 34 5.48 13.31 -20.58
N VAL A 35 6.35 12.34 -20.83
CA VAL A 35 7.04 11.58 -19.79
C VAL A 35 8.46 12.12 -19.64
N GLN A 36 8.89 12.40 -18.43
CA GLN A 36 10.28 12.75 -18.16
C GLN A 36 11.19 11.59 -18.57
N SER A 37 12.26 11.87 -19.30
CA SER A 37 13.25 10.87 -19.69
C SER A 37 13.75 10.10 -18.47
N GLY A 38 13.73 8.77 -18.57
CA GLY A 38 14.14 7.86 -17.51
C GLY A 38 13.08 7.60 -16.43
N ALA A 39 11.93 8.26 -16.40
CA ALA A 39 10.92 8.12 -15.36
C ALA A 39 10.43 6.68 -15.17
N GLY A 40 10.35 5.89 -16.24
CA GLY A 40 9.89 4.50 -16.18
C GLY A 40 10.99 3.46 -15.98
N VAL A 41 12.27 3.83 -16.05
CA VAL A 41 13.40 2.87 -16.11
C VAL A 41 13.44 1.95 -14.88
N ALA A 42 13.24 2.51 -13.68
CA ALA A 42 13.22 1.72 -12.45
C ALA A 42 12.03 0.74 -12.38
N ALA A 43 10.97 0.99 -13.14
CA ALA A 43 9.82 0.10 -13.33
C ALA A 43 9.96 -0.80 -14.57
N SER A 44 11.16 -0.95 -15.12
CA SER A 44 11.47 -1.73 -16.34
C SER A 44 10.77 -1.22 -17.60
N VAL A 45 10.47 0.07 -17.67
CA VAL A 45 9.83 0.72 -18.81
C VAL A 45 10.79 1.75 -19.41
N PRO A 46 11.49 1.43 -20.52
CA PRO A 46 12.38 2.39 -21.19
C PRO A 46 11.60 3.47 -21.93
N ASP A 47 12.23 4.63 -22.17
CA ASP A 47 11.66 5.76 -22.90
C ASP A 47 11.10 5.38 -24.28
N ALA A 48 11.79 4.48 -25.00
CA ALA A 48 11.35 3.96 -26.30
C ALA A 48 9.96 3.28 -26.24
N ALA A 49 9.59 2.67 -25.12
CA ALA A 49 8.28 2.06 -24.96
C ALA A 49 7.14 3.10 -24.89
N TYR A 50 7.42 4.26 -24.31
CA TYR A 50 6.47 5.39 -24.31
C TYR A 50 6.39 6.05 -25.69
N GLN A 51 7.53 6.25 -26.37
CA GLN A 51 7.56 6.80 -27.73
C GLN A 51 6.79 5.92 -28.72
N ALA A 52 6.91 4.60 -28.58
CA ALA A 52 6.22 3.63 -29.44
C ALA A 52 4.68 3.74 -29.38
N VAL A 53 4.13 4.31 -28.31
CA VAL A 53 2.67 4.56 -28.17
C VAL A 53 2.27 6.01 -28.41
N GLY A 54 3.24 6.86 -28.84
CA GLY A 54 2.99 8.26 -29.21
C GLY A 54 3.14 9.25 -28.04
N ALA A 55 3.72 8.84 -26.91
CA ALA A 55 4.05 9.78 -25.85
C ALA A 55 5.33 10.55 -26.17
N GLU A 56 5.40 11.80 -25.75
CA GLU A 56 6.58 12.65 -25.83
C GLU A 56 7.53 12.31 -24.69
N ILE A 57 8.83 12.32 -24.97
CA ILE A 57 9.87 12.27 -23.94
C ILE A 57 10.48 13.67 -23.81
N GLY A 58 10.51 14.17 -22.57
CA GLY A 58 11.03 15.49 -22.24
C GLY A 58 11.91 15.49 -21.01
N ASP A 59 12.31 16.66 -20.57
CA ASP A 59 12.97 16.87 -19.28
C ASP A 59 11.95 17.07 -18.14
N ALA A 60 12.42 17.27 -16.93
CA ALA A 60 11.56 17.54 -15.77
C ALA A 60 10.70 18.80 -15.97
N ALA A 61 11.27 19.86 -16.57
CA ALA A 61 10.55 21.11 -16.78
C ALA A 61 9.39 20.93 -17.79
N ALA A 62 9.58 20.12 -18.84
CA ALA A 62 8.54 19.79 -19.82
C ALA A 62 7.39 18.97 -19.18
N ALA A 63 7.72 18.03 -18.31
CA ALA A 63 6.72 17.23 -17.58
C ALA A 63 5.93 18.09 -16.58
N TRP A 64 6.61 18.90 -15.75
CA TRP A 64 5.97 19.79 -14.78
C TRP A 64 5.26 20.99 -15.42
N GLY A 65 5.62 21.37 -16.63
CA GLY A 65 4.96 22.43 -17.41
C GLY A 65 3.60 22.03 -18.01
N SER A 66 3.09 20.85 -17.72
CA SER A 66 1.84 20.29 -18.21
C SER A 66 0.62 20.84 -17.45
N ASP A 67 -0.58 20.67 -18.02
CA ASP A 67 -1.84 21.05 -17.37
C ASP A 67 -2.17 20.15 -16.19
N ILE A 68 -1.84 18.86 -16.33
CA ILE A 68 -2.04 17.83 -15.31
C ILE A 68 -0.72 17.10 -15.10
N VAL A 69 -0.32 16.91 -13.86
CA VAL A 69 0.87 16.16 -13.48
C VAL A 69 0.46 14.93 -12.67
N LEU A 70 0.91 13.77 -13.12
CA LEU A 70 0.63 12.49 -12.49
C LEU A 70 1.87 12.02 -11.74
N LYS A 71 1.72 11.79 -10.44
CA LYS A 71 2.78 11.39 -9.52
C LYS A 71 2.40 10.11 -8.77
N VAL A 72 3.39 9.39 -8.29
CA VAL A 72 3.19 8.31 -7.30
C VAL A 72 3.22 8.90 -5.90
N ARG A 73 4.20 9.76 -5.60
CA ARG A 73 4.40 10.37 -4.28
C ARG A 73 4.10 11.86 -4.28
N THR A 74 3.82 12.38 -3.08
CA THR A 74 3.67 13.83 -2.86
C THR A 74 4.89 14.58 -3.40
N PRO A 75 4.69 15.62 -4.21
CA PRO A 75 5.79 16.44 -4.71
C PRO A 75 6.58 17.09 -3.58
N ALA A 76 7.91 17.05 -3.72
CA ALA A 76 8.81 17.82 -2.86
C ALA A 76 8.75 19.32 -3.19
N GLN A 77 9.20 20.17 -2.27
CA GLN A 77 9.24 21.62 -2.47
C GLN A 77 9.99 22.03 -3.75
N ALA A 78 11.09 21.34 -4.06
CA ALA A 78 11.89 21.62 -5.26
C ALA A 78 11.14 21.31 -6.56
N GLU A 79 10.27 20.30 -6.57
CA GLU A 79 9.45 19.93 -7.72
C GLU A 79 8.32 20.95 -7.98
N LEU A 80 7.84 21.60 -6.92
CA LEU A 80 6.80 22.63 -6.99
C LEU A 80 7.35 24.01 -7.42
N ALA A 81 8.68 24.20 -7.37
CA ALA A 81 9.32 25.44 -7.76
C ALA A 81 9.14 25.63 -9.29
N GLY A 82 8.33 26.57 -9.69
CA GLY A 82 8.05 26.87 -11.12
C GLY A 82 6.82 26.17 -11.70
N VAL A 83 6.08 25.43 -10.89
CA VAL A 83 4.74 24.91 -11.29
C VAL A 83 3.78 26.09 -11.47
N LYS A 84 3.01 26.06 -12.54
CA LYS A 84 2.03 27.14 -12.81
C LYS A 84 0.84 27.01 -11.85
N PRO A 85 0.36 28.12 -11.26
CA PRO A 85 -0.89 28.10 -10.56
C PRO A 85 -2.03 27.54 -11.41
N GLY A 86 -2.86 26.67 -10.79
CA GLY A 86 -3.93 25.99 -11.51
C GLY A 86 -3.53 24.63 -12.11
N THR A 87 -2.24 24.29 -12.15
CA THR A 87 -1.83 22.92 -12.52
C THR A 87 -2.51 21.89 -11.63
N VAL A 88 -3.04 20.84 -12.24
CA VAL A 88 -3.64 19.72 -11.49
C VAL A 88 -2.58 18.69 -11.15
N VAL A 89 -2.52 18.26 -9.90
CA VAL A 89 -1.63 17.18 -9.44
C VAL A 89 -2.46 16.02 -8.92
N VAL A 90 -2.25 14.83 -9.47
CA VAL A 90 -2.96 13.61 -9.06
C VAL A 90 -1.95 12.56 -8.60
N GLY A 91 -2.16 12.00 -7.42
CA GLY A 91 -1.25 10.98 -6.88
C GLY A 91 -1.64 10.49 -5.49
N MET A 92 -0.76 9.77 -4.84
CA MET A 92 -0.80 9.53 -3.41
C MET A 92 -0.11 10.72 -2.71
N LEU A 93 -0.92 11.62 -2.15
CA LEU A 93 -0.46 12.94 -1.71
C LEU A 93 -0.51 13.12 -0.19
N GLU A 94 -0.58 12.01 0.56
CA GLU A 94 -0.56 12.00 2.03
C GLU A 94 -1.63 12.90 2.66
N PRO A 95 -2.91 12.57 2.52
CA PRO A 95 -4.03 13.44 2.91
C PRO A 95 -4.10 13.81 4.40
N TYR A 96 -3.27 13.21 5.24
CA TYR A 96 -3.15 13.52 6.67
C TYR A 96 -1.89 14.33 7.02
N ASN A 97 -1.06 14.65 6.02
CA ASN A 97 0.14 15.47 6.18
C ASN A 97 -0.18 16.95 5.95
N ALA A 98 -0.52 17.66 7.03
CA ALA A 98 -0.93 19.07 6.96
C ALA A 98 0.14 19.98 6.30
N GLU A 99 1.44 19.76 6.59
CA GLU A 99 2.54 20.48 5.96
C GLU A 99 2.60 20.22 4.45
N GLY A 100 2.45 18.97 4.02
CA GLY A 100 2.43 18.58 2.62
C GLY A 100 1.29 19.27 1.88
N LEU A 101 0.09 19.25 2.45
CA LEU A 101 -1.08 19.92 1.89
C LEU A 101 -0.91 21.44 1.82
N GLN A 102 -0.32 22.06 2.83
CA GLN A 102 -0.05 23.49 2.82
C GLN A 102 0.98 23.88 1.74
N ARG A 103 2.00 23.04 1.50
CA ARG A 103 2.94 23.26 0.38
C ARG A 103 2.24 23.22 -0.98
N LEU A 104 1.36 22.24 -1.21
CA LEU A 104 0.57 22.13 -2.43
C LEU A 104 -0.37 23.35 -2.62
N ALA A 105 -1.04 23.78 -1.56
CA ALA A 105 -1.89 24.96 -1.57
C ALA A 105 -1.09 26.23 -1.91
N SER A 106 0.07 26.43 -1.25
CA SER A 106 0.95 27.59 -1.49
C SER A 106 1.53 27.64 -2.89
N ALA A 107 1.71 26.49 -3.55
CA ALA A 107 2.11 26.42 -4.95
C ALA A 107 0.94 26.71 -5.92
N GLY A 108 -0.27 26.90 -5.43
CA GLY A 108 -1.47 27.20 -6.21
C GLY A 108 -1.97 26.03 -7.07
N VAL A 109 -1.56 24.78 -6.76
CA VAL A 109 -2.00 23.60 -7.51
C VAL A 109 -3.37 23.10 -7.03
N THR A 110 -4.13 22.50 -7.96
CA THR A 110 -5.31 21.70 -7.62
C THR A 110 -4.87 20.26 -7.43
N ALA A 111 -4.91 19.76 -6.20
CA ALA A 111 -4.34 18.46 -5.85
C ALA A 111 -5.41 17.42 -5.48
N PHE A 112 -5.28 16.23 -6.04
CA PHE A 112 -6.15 15.08 -5.75
C PHE A 112 -5.33 13.93 -5.16
N ALA A 113 -5.63 13.55 -3.91
CA ALA A 113 -5.05 12.42 -3.22
C ALA A 113 -5.92 11.18 -3.42
N LEU A 114 -5.46 10.22 -4.21
CA LEU A 114 -6.23 9.02 -4.55
C LEU A 114 -6.46 8.09 -3.36
N GLU A 115 -5.60 8.13 -2.37
CA GLU A 115 -5.76 7.39 -1.11
C GLU A 115 -6.91 7.90 -0.22
N ALA A 116 -7.49 9.05 -0.55
CA ALA A 116 -8.68 9.58 0.09
C ALA A 116 -10.00 9.14 -0.56
N ALA A 117 -9.95 8.38 -1.66
CA ALA A 117 -11.14 7.86 -2.33
C ALA A 117 -12.02 7.05 -1.36
N PRO A 118 -13.36 7.22 -1.39
CA PRO A 118 -14.25 6.50 -0.51
C PRO A 118 -14.28 5.00 -0.85
N ARG A 119 -14.55 4.15 0.15
CA ARG A 119 -14.64 2.70 -0.04
C ARG A 119 -16.02 2.28 -0.55
N THR A 120 -16.37 2.74 -1.74
CA THR A 120 -17.62 2.41 -2.43
C THR A 120 -17.33 1.50 -3.62
N THR A 121 -18.35 0.78 -4.10
CA THR A 121 -18.22 -0.09 -5.29
C THR A 121 -17.75 0.72 -6.51
N ARG A 122 -18.22 1.95 -6.68
CA ARG A 122 -17.85 2.85 -7.77
C ARG A 122 -16.36 3.23 -7.75
N ALA A 123 -15.77 3.38 -6.56
CA ALA A 123 -14.37 3.77 -6.39
C ALA A 123 -13.38 2.60 -6.41
N GLN A 124 -13.83 1.35 -6.46
CA GLN A 124 -12.94 0.18 -6.37
C GLN A 124 -11.83 0.15 -7.42
N SER A 125 -12.13 0.55 -8.66
CA SER A 125 -11.12 0.59 -9.72
C SER A 125 -10.07 1.69 -9.54
N MET A 126 -10.34 2.67 -8.66
CA MET A 126 -9.49 3.80 -8.33
C MET A 126 -8.74 3.61 -7.00
N ASP A 127 -8.98 2.50 -6.28
CA ASP A 127 -8.42 2.23 -4.96
C ASP A 127 -6.94 1.86 -5.05
N VAL A 128 -6.09 2.89 -5.00
CA VAL A 128 -4.63 2.76 -4.99
C VAL A 128 -4.12 2.07 -3.73
N LEU A 129 -4.81 2.21 -2.59
CA LEU A 129 -4.39 1.56 -1.35
C LEU A 129 -4.52 0.04 -1.47
N SER A 130 -5.64 -0.45 -2.00
CA SER A 130 -5.86 -1.89 -2.20
C SER A 130 -4.94 -2.47 -3.26
N SER A 131 -4.75 -1.80 -4.40
CA SER A 131 -3.87 -2.29 -5.46
C SER A 131 -2.42 -2.42 -4.97
N GLN A 132 -1.92 -1.42 -4.25
CA GLN A 132 -0.55 -1.43 -3.73
C GLN A 132 -0.41 -2.36 -2.50
N ALA A 133 -1.43 -2.47 -1.64
CA ALA A 133 -1.41 -3.40 -0.52
C ALA A 133 -1.34 -4.87 -0.97
N ASN A 134 -2.00 -5.23 -2.07
CA ASN A 134 -1.84 -6.57 -2.68
C ASN A 134 -0.39 -6.88 -3.02
N ILE A 135 0.29 -5.96 -3.73
CA ILE A 135 1.71 -6.10 -4.07
C ILE A 135 2.56 -6.18 -2.80
N GLY A 136 2.26 -5.32 -1.80
CA GLY A 136 2.95 -5.32 -0.51
C GLY A 136 2.85 -6.66 0.20
N GLY A 137 1.65 -7.25 0.27
CA GLY A 137 1.41 -8.57 0.88
C GLY A 137 2.16 -9.69 0.19
N TYR A 138 2.17 -9.70 -1.15
CA TYR A 138 2.99 -10.64 -1.93
C TYR A 138 4.48 -10.47 -1.61
N LYS A 139 5.00 -9.24 -1.70
CA LYS A 139 6.43 -8.98 -1.53
C LYS A 139 6.91 -9.27 -0.12
N ALA A 140 6.08 -9.04 0.90
CA ALA A 140 6.38 -9.38 2.28
C ALA A 140 6.69 -10.88 2.46
N VAL A 141 5.89 -11.75 1.84
CA VAL A 141 6.14 -13.19 1.87
C VAL A 141 7.44 -13.56 1.16
N MET A 142 7.72 -12.92 0.02
CA MET A 142 8.96 -13.17 -0.73
C MET A 142 10.19 -12.72 0.05
N LEU A 143 10.13 -11.58 0.75
CA LEU A 143 11.20 -11.14 1.64
C LEU A 143 11.36 -12.07 2.85
N ALA A 144 10.25 -12.52 3.42
CA ALA A 144 10.30 -13.50 4.51
C ALA A 144 10.98 -14.79 4.05
N ALA A 145 10.64 -15.30 2.85
CA ALA A 145 11.25 -16.50 2.28
C ALA A 145 12.75 -16.32 1.98
N ASP A 146 13.16 -15.13 1.53
CA ASP A 146 14.57 -14.77 1.31
C ASP A 146 15.38 -14.74 2.62
N LYS A 147 14.81 -14.19 3.68
CA LYS A 147 15.49 -14.03 4.98
C LYS A 147 15.42 -15.28 5.86
N TYR A 148 14.38 -16.12 5.70
CA TYR A 148 14.22 -17.35 6.44
C TYR A 148 15.12 -18.44 5.86
N GLN A 149 16.16 -18.81 6.57
CA GLN A 149 17.19 -19.74 6.10
C GLN A 149 16.72 -21.21 6.06
N ARG A 150 15.43 -21.45 5.87
CA ARG A 150 14.82 -22.77 5.73
C ARG A 150 13.76 -22.77 4.66
N LEU A 151 13.27 -23.95 4.26
CA LEU A 151 12.24 -24.08 3.24
C LEU A 151 10.85 -23.67 3.77
N PHE A 152 10.05 -23.06 2.91
CA PHE A 152 8.63 -22.83 3.17
C PHE A 152 7.81 -24.13 3.03
N PRO A 153 7.95 -24.91 1.94
CA PRO A 153 7.22 -26.18 1.80
C PRO A 153 7.84 -27.30 2.63
N MET A 154 7.04 -28.34 2.88
CA MET A 154 7.55 -29.60 3.34
C MET A 154 8.41 -30.26 2.23
N LEU A 155 9.51 -30.86 2.61
CA LEU A 155 10.37 -31.62 1.71
C LEU A 155 10.69 -32.99 2.34
N MET A 156 10.59 -34.05 1.53
CA MET A 156 10.97 -35.39 1.92
C MET A 156 12.09 -35.91 1.02
N THR A 157 13.16 -36.38 1.64
CA THR A 157 14.29 -36.99 0.93
C THR A 157 14.74 -38.26 1.66
N ALA A 158 15.63 -39.05 1.04
CA ALA A 158 16.26 -40.18 1.75
C ALA A 158 17.08 -39.77 2.97
N ALA A 159 17.52 -38.49 3.04
CA ALA A 159 18.22 -37.91 4.19
C ALA A 159 17.29 -37.46 5.32
N GLY A 160 15.99 -37.49 5.11
CA GLY A 160 15.00 -37.10 6.12
C GLY A 160 13.92 -36.12 5.61
N THR A 161 13.07 -35.68 6.55
CA THR A 161 11.94 -34.79 6.28
C THR A 161 12.16 -33.40 6.88
N ILE A 162 11.99 -32.37 6.07
CA ILE A 162 11.91 -30.98 6.50
C ILE A 162 10.44 -30.61 6.61
N LYS A 163 10.01 -30.11 7.78
CA LYS A 163 8.62 -29.67 8.02
C LYS A 163 8.38 -28.33 7.31
N ALA A 164 7.14 -28.12 6.86
CA ALA A 164 6.71 -26.84 6.31
C ALA A 164 6.84 -25.68 7.33
N ALA A 165 7.19 -24.51 6.87
CA ALA A 165 7.25 -23.29 7.67
C ALA A 165 5.87 -22.96 8.25
N ARG A 166 5.84 -22.47 9.49
CA ARG A 166 4.65 -21.95 10.14
C ARG A 166 4.65 -20.43 10.01
N VAL A 167 3.66 -19.91 9.30
CA VAL A 167 3.52 -18.47 9.04
C VAL A 167 2.34 -17.92 9.82
N GLY A 168 2.60 -16.93 10.66
CA GLY A 168 1.56 -16.14 11.33
C GLY A 168 1.29 -14.85 10.55
N VAL A 169 0.02 -14.55 10.25
CA VAL A 169 -0.37 -13.29 9.62
C VAL A 169 -1.26 -12.50 10.59
N LEU A 170 -0.79 -11.33 11.02
CA LEU A 170 -1.48 -10.46 11.96
C LEU A 170 -2.00 -9.21 11.25
N GLY A 171 -3.31 -9.10 11.16
CA GLY A 171 -4.03 -8.18 10.30
C GLY A 171 -4.39 -8.83 8.95
N VAL A 172 -5.70 -8.95 8.69
CA VAL A 172 -6.22 -9.65 7.51
C VAL A 172 -7.03 -8.68 6.65
N GLY A 173 -6.38 -7.55 6.32
CA GLY A 173 -6.81 -6.67 5.23
C GLY A 173 -6.33 -7.20 3.88
N VAL A 174 -6.35 -6.36 2.86
CA VAL A 174 -5.94 -6.73 1.49
C VAL A 174 -4.52 -7.31 1.47
N ALA A 175 -3.55 -6.66 2.14
CA ALA A 175 -2.18 -7.15 2.23
C ALA A 175 -2.08 -8.49 2.96
N GLY A 176 -2.81 -8.65 4.08
CA GLY A 176 -2.81 -9.88 4.87
C GLY A 176 -3.41 -11.06 4.10
N LEU A 177 -4.54 -10.88 3.42
CA LEU A 177 -5.15 -11.91 2.57
C LEU A 177 -4.21 -12.32 1.43
N GLN A 178 -3.54 -11.36 0.80
CA GLN A 178 -2.57 -11.66 -0.24
C GLN A 178 -1.33 -12.38 0.32
N ALA A 179 -0.86 -12.00 1.51
CA ALA A 179 0.24 -12.70 2.19
C ALA A 179 -0.15 -14.16 2.48
N ILE A 180 -1.35 -14.41 2.99
CA ILE A 180 -1.89 -15.76 3.21
C ILE A 180 -1.89 -16.56 1.90
N ALA A 181 -2.47 -16.00 0.82
CA ALA A 181 -2.54 -16.66 -0.47
C ALA A 181 -1.15 -17.00 -1.03
N THR A 182 -0.19 -16.09 -0.89
CA THR A 182 1.19 -16.27 -1.38
C THR A 182 1.94 -17.31 -0.56
N ALA A 183 1.90 -17.23 0.78
CA ALA A 183 2.55 -18.19 1.67
C ALA A 183 1.97 -19.60 1.50
N LYS A 184 0.66 -19.71 1.25
CA LYS A 184 -0.01 -20.98 0.94
C LYS A 184 0.52 -21.61 -0.33
N ARG A 185 0.71 -20.81 -1.40
CA ARG A 185 1.31 -21.29 -2.66
C ARG A 185 2.75 -21.74 -2.50
N LEU A 186 3.48 -21.15 -1.55
CA LEU A 186 4.83 -21.60 -1.18
C LEU A 186 4.84 -22.85 -0.28
N GLY A 187 3.67 -23.38 0.09
CA GLY A 187 3.54 -24.61 0.88
C GLY A 187 3.63 -24.45 2.39
N ALA A 188 3.52 -23.23 2.91
CA ALA A 188 3.52 -22.97 4.34
C ALA A 188 2.22 -23.41 5.03
N VAL A 189 2.30 -23.67 6.34
CA VAL A 189 1.14 -23.80 7.25
C VAL A 189 0.87 -22.42 7.85
N ILE A 190 -0.35 -21.91 7.69
CA ILE A 190 -0.67 -20.52 8.00
C ILE A 190 -1.74 -20.43 9.07
N GLU A 191 -1.49 -19.57 10.06
CA GLU A 191 -2.47 -19.12 11.04
C GLU A 191 -2.58 -17.60 10.96
N ALA A 192 -3.81 -17.06 11.04
CA ALA A 192 -4.04 -15.62 10.89
C ALA A 192 -4.97 -15.08 11.98
N SER A 193 -4.75 -13.82 12.38
CA SER A 193 -5.55 -13.12 13.37
C SER A 193 -5.98 -11.74 12.86
N ASP A 194 -7.23 -11.40 13.12
CA ASP A 194 -7.80 -10.06 12.92
C ASP A 194 -8.85 -9.81 14.01
N VAL A 195 -9.14 -8.55 14.29
CA VAL A 195 -10.19 -8.17 15.25
C VAL A 195 -11.59 -8.30 14.66
N ARG A 196 -11.72 -8.36 13.33
CA ARG A 196 -12.99 -8.43 12.60
C ARG A 196 -13.40 -9.88 12.34
N PRO A 197 -14.59 -10.32 12.80
CA PRO A 197 -15.06 -11.69 12.55
C PRO A 197 -15.34 -11.95 11.07
N SER A 198 -15.72 -10.92 10.31
CA SER A 198 -16.09 -11.02 8.90
C SER A 198 -14.97 -11.54 7.98
N VAL A 199 -13.69 -11.47 8.42
CA VAL A 199 -12.55 -11.95 7.63
C VAL A 199 -12.22 -13.43 7.87
N LYS A 200 -12.81 -14.08 8.88
CA LYS A 200 -12.55 -15.49 9.20
C LYS A 200 -12.82 -16.42 8.02
N GLU A 201 -14.00 -16.28 7.41
CA GLU A 201 -14.39 -17.09 6.25
C GLU A 201 -13.42 -16.89 5.07
N GLN A 202 -12.95 -15.66 4.86
CA GLN A 202 -11.97 -15.35 3.82
C GLN A 202 -10.61 -16.02 4.09
N VAL A 203 -10.15 -16.02 5.34
CA VAL A 203 -8.93 -16.71 5.77
C VAL A 203 -9.02 -18.21 5.52
N GLU A 204 -10.12 -18.82 5.95
CA GLU A 204 -10.35 -20.26 5.83
C GLU A 204 -10.51 -20.68 4.37
N SER A 205 -11.14 -19.87 3.53
CA SER A 205 -11.26 -20.11 2.09
C SER A 205 -9.92 -20.15 1.36
N LEU A 206 -8.92 -19.41 1.88
CA LEU A 206 -7.54 -19.45 1.37
C LEU A 206 -6.74 -20.64 1.92
N GLY A 207 -7.33 -21.49 2.77
CA GLY A 207 -6.70 -22.66 3.34
C GLY A 207 -5.76 -22.35 4.52
N ALA A 208 -5.95 -21.22 5.18
CA ALA A 208 -5.30 -20.88 6.44
C ALA A 208 -6.25 -21.13 7.64
N LYS A 209 -5.71 -21.20 8.84
CA LYS A 209 -6.49 -21.31 10.07
C LYS A 209 -6.66 -19.94 10.71
N PHE A 210 -7.89 -19.57 11.05
CA PHE A 210 -8.14 -18.36 11.83
C PHE A 210 -7.87 -18.61 13.31
N ILE A 211 -7.21 -17.67 13.99
CA ILE A 211 -6.97 -17.68 15.44
C ILE A 211 -8.22 -17.11 16.09
N ASP A 212 -9.11 -18.00 16.50
CA ASP A 212 -10.38 -17.64 17.14
C ASP A 212 -10.17 -17.20 18.58
N VAL A 213 -10.79 -16.08 18.94
CA VAL A 213 -10.92 -15.59 20.31
C VAL A 213 -12.41 -15.39 20.59
N PRO A 214 -13.01 -16.20 21.48
CA PRO A 214 -14.43 -16.12 21.75
C PRO A 214 -14.86 -14.74 22.25
N TYR A 215 -16.04 -14.28 21.82
CA TYR A 215 -16.70 -13.11 22.39
C TYR A 215 -17.50 -13.55 23.62
N GLU A 216 -17.19 -12.98 24.78
CA GLU A 216 -17.82 -13.36 26.06
C GLU A 216 -18.97 -12.43 26.42
N THR A 217 -19.02 -11.19 25.82
CA THR A 217 -20.06 -10.22 26.10
C THR A 217 -20.77 -9.75 24.83
N ALA A 218 -21.97 -9.16 24.99
CA ALA A 218 -22.70 -8.57 23.88
C ALA A 218 -21.96 -7.35 23.30
N GLU A 219 -21.29 -6.57 24.17
CA GLU A 219 -20.47 -5.43 23.78
C GLU A 219 -19.31 -5.84 22.86
N GLU A 220 -18.65 -6.96 23.16
CA GLU A 220 -17.57 -7.49 22.34
C GLU A 220 -18.06 -7.89 20.94
N LYS A 221 -19.24 -8.50 20.85
CA LYS A 221 -19.86 -8.87 19.56
C LYS A 221 -20.20 -7.63 18.75
N GLU A 222 -20.85 -6.65 19.36
CA GLU A 222 -21.24 -5.40 18.70
C GLU A 222 -20.00 -4.61 18.23
N ALA A 223 -18.95 -4.55 19.04
CA ALA A 223 -17.71 -3.90 18.66
C ALA A 223 -17.05 -4.58 17.46
N ALA A 224 -17.05 -5.90 17.42
CA ALA A 224 -16.45 -6.70 16.34
C ALA A 224 -17.20 -6.56 15.00
N GLU A 225 -18.53 -6.41 15.00
CA GLU A 225 -19.32 -6.18 13.80
C GLU A 225 -18.94 -4.89 13.08
N GLY A 226 -18.48 -3.88 13.81
CA GLY A 226 -17.87 -2.66 13.27
C GLY A 226 -18.79 -1.83 12.37
N VAL A 227 -18.19 -0.85 11.69
CA VAL A 227 -18.86 0.00 10.69
C VAL A 227 -17.92 0.23 9.50
N GLY A 228 -18.43 0.09 8.27
CA GLY A 228 -17.67 0.42 7.06
C GLY A 228 -16.42 -0.45 6.81
N GLY A 229 -16.41 -1.68 7.31
CA GLY A 229 -15.29 -2.62 7.11
C GLY A 229 -14.13 -2.44 8.10
N TYR A 230 -14.24 -1.53 9.06
CA TYR A 230 -13.33 -1.39 10.20
C TYR A 230 -14.02 -1.86 11.47
N ALA A 231 -13.32 -2.62 12.33
CA ALA A 231 -13.79 -2.90 13.67
C ALA A 231 -13.88 -1.61 14.48
N ARG A 232 -14.89 -1.53 15.37
CA ARG A 232 -14.87 -0.53 16.45
C ARG A 232 -13.73 -0.89 17.43
N PRO A 233 -13.29 0.03 18.29
CA PRO A 233 -12.37 -0.31 19.37
C PRO A 233 -12.94 -1.47 20.19
N MET A 234 -12.19 -2.57 20.25
CA MET A 234 -12.59 -3.75 21.05
C MET A 234 -12.39 -3.46 22.55
N PRO A 235 -13.25 -3.99 23.42
CA PRO A 235 -13.03 -3.95 24.87
C PRO A 235 -11.67 -4.55 25.26
N GLN A 236 -11.06 -3.97 26.30
CA GLN A 236 -9.71 -4.36 26.73
C GLN A 236 -9.64 -5.84 27.12
N SER A 237 -10.68 -6.37 27.74
CA SER A 237 -10.78 -7.80 28.13
C SER A 237 -10.60 -8.73 26.94
N TRP A 238 -11.23 -8.41 25.81
CA TRP A 238 -11.10 -9.20 24.58
C TRP A 238 -9.69 -9.05 23.97
N LEU A 239 -9.16 -7.82 23.92
CA LEU A 239 -7.81 -7.56 23.43
C LEU A 239 -6.75 -8.30 24.21
N ASP A 240 -6.89 -8.42 25.54
CA ASP A 240 -5.96 -9.16 26.39
C ASP A 240 -6.01 -10.66 26.07
N ARG A 241 -7.19 -11.24 25.87
CA ARG A 241 -7.34 -12.63 25.43
C ARG A 241 -6.75 -12.86 24.06
N GLN A 242 -7.03 -11.95 23.10
CA GLN A 242 -6.45 -12.01 21.75
C GLN A 242 -4.92 -11.97 21.82
N LYS A 243 -4.37 -11.03 22.58
CA LYS A 243 -2.92 -10.90 22.76
C LYS A 243 -2.30 -12.17 23.31
N ALA A 244 -2.94 -12.83 24.29
CA ALA A 244 -2.48 -14.08 24.86
C ALA A 244 -2.49 -15.23 23.83
N GLU A 245 -3.55 -15.36 23.01
CA GLU A 245 -3.61 -16.38 21.95
C GLU A 245 -2.62 -16.10 20.82
N VAL A 246 -2.47 -14.84 20.40
CA VAL A 246 -1.48 -14.44 19.40
C VAL A 246 -0.06 -14.74 19.91
N ALA A 247 0.25 -14.44 21.17
CA ALA A 247 1.57 -14.72 21.74
C ALA A 247 1.95 -16.20 21.67
N LYS A 248 1.00 -17.10 21.95
CA LYS A 248 1.22 -18.55 21.82
C LYS A 248 1.56 -18.96 20.38
N ARG A 249 0.91 -18.33 19.40
CA ARG A 249 1.12 -18.64 17.97
C ARG A 249 2.42 -18.04 17.46
N VAL A 250 2.76 -16.82 17.87
CA VAL A 250 4.03 -16.15 17.55
C VAL A 250 5.22 -16.96 18.06
N ALA A 251 5.17 -17.48 19.29
CA ALA A 251 6.22 -18.33 19.85
C ALA A 251 6.48 -19.61 19.03
N MET A 252 5.46 -20.10 18.31
CA MET A 252 5.58 -21.31 17.48
C MET A 252 5.85 -21.00 16.01
N ALA A 253 5.69 -19.73 15.60
CA ALA A 253 5.86 -19.31 14.21
C ALA A 253 7.34 -19.32 13.79
N ASP A 254 7.57 -19.60 12.54
CA ASP A 254 8.86 -19.45 11.86
C ASP A 254 8.92 -18.11 11.14
N VAL A 255 7.78 -17.62 10.68
CA VAL A 255 7.61 -16.30 10.05
C VAL A 255 6.37 -15.63 10.60
N VAL A 256 6.47 -14.33 10.87
CA VAL A 256 5.32 -13.48 11.22
C VAL A 256 5.25 -12.31 10.24
N ILE A 257 4.06 -12.07 9.68
CA ILE A 257 3.80 -10.94 8.80
C ILE A 257 2.74 -10.07 9.48
N THR A 258 3.06 -8.81 9.72
CA THR A 258 2.15 -7.85 10.35
C THR A 258 1.70 -6.78 9.35
N THR A 259 0.41 -6.49 9.32
CA THR A 259 -0.18 -5.61 8.30
C THR A 259 -1.19 -4.60 8.86
N ALA A 260 -1.30 -4.47 10.18
CA ALA A 260 -2.31 -3.59 10.76
C ALA A 260 -1.88 -2.12 10.68
N LEU A 261 -2.64 -1.35 9.91
CA LEU A 261 -2.47 0.07 9.72
C LEU A 261 -3.77 0.80 10.07
N ILE A 262 -3.63 1.95 10.72
CA ILE A 262 -4.74 2.88 11.00
C ILE A 262 -4.42 4.18 10.26
N PRO A 263 -5.25 4.60 9.29
CA PRO A 263 -4.99 5.82 8.53
C PRO A 263 -4.79 7.04 9.44
N GLY A 264 -3.70 7.79 9.22
CA GLY A 264 -3.39 9.01 9.96
C GLY A 264 -2.98 8.83 11.43
N ARG A 265 -2.73 7.61 11.89
CA ARG A 265 -2.32 7.30 13.27
C ARG A 265 -1.14 6.34 13.30
N ALA A 266 -0.44 6.31 14.44
CA ALA A 266 0.58 5.29 14.69
C ALA A 266 -0.01 3.87 14.60
N ALA A 267 0.77 2.95 14.08
CA ALA A 267 0.39 1.55 13.97
C ALA A 267 0.19 0.90 15.37
N PRO A 268 -0.81 0.03 15.54
CA PRO A 268 -0.99 -0.67 16.80
C PRO A 268 0.14 -1.69 17.03
N VAL A 269 0.54 -1.89 18.28
CA VAL A 269 1.50 -2.93 18.65
C VAL A 269 0.79 -4.28 18.67
N LEU A 270 1.20 -5.18 17.77
CA LEU A 270 0.68 -6.55 17.67
C LEU A 270 1.69 -7.60 18.17
N VAL A 271 2.99 -7.34 17.96
CA VAL A 271 4.07 -8.22 18.39
C VAL A 271 4.93 -7.47 19.39
N THR A 272 4.87 -7.84 20.66
CA THR A 272 5.68 -7.20 21.71
C THR A 272 7.11 -7.73 21.70
N GLU A 273 8.05 -7.03 22.37
CA GLU A 273 9.42 -7.49 22.51
C GLU A 273 9.49 -8.87 23.18
N ASP A 274 8.64 -9.14 24.19
CA ASP A 274 8.61 -10.44 24.86
C ASP A 274 8.11 -11.56 23.92
N MET A 275 7.19 -11.26 23.02
CA MET A 275 6.81 -12.21 21.96
C MET A 275 8.01 -12.49 21.04
N VAL A 276 8.78 -11.47 20.64
CA VAL A 276 9.98 -11.66 19.82
C VAL A 276 11.01 -12.53 20.55
N LYS A 277 11.25 -12.30 21.85
CA LYS A 277 12.13 -13.14 22.68
C LYS A 277 11.69 -14.60 22.76
N SER A 278 10.38 -14.86 22.62
CA SER A 278 9.83 -16.22 22.66
C SER A 278 9.93 -16.97 21.32
N MET A 279 10.24 -16.26 20.23
CA MET A 279 10.38 -16.87 18.90
C MET A 279 11.68 -17.68 18.81
N LYS A 280 11.71 -18.63 17.88
CA LYS A 280 12.90 -19.41 17.59
C LYS A 280 13.98 -18.52 16.94
N ALA A 281 15.24 -18.77 17.28
CA ALA A 281 16.35 -18.15 16.55
C ALA A 281 16.29 -18.47 15.05
N GLY A 282 16.52 -17.46 14.20
CA GLY A 282 16.37 -17.56 12.75
C GLY A 282 14.94 -17.38 12.23
N SER A 283 13.96 -17.14 13.11
CA SER A 283 12.62 -16.71 12.69
C SER A 283 12.66 -15.31 12.07
N VAL A 284 11.65 -14.99 11.25
CA VAL A 284 11.57 -13.72 10.51
C VAL A 284 10.26 -13.02 10.82
N ILE A 285 10.33 -11.71 11.07
CA ILE A 285 9.18 -10.81 11.10
C ILE A 285 9.29 -9.85 9.91
N VAL A 286 8.20 -9.71 9.14
CA VAL A 286 8.09 -8.65 8.12
C VAL A 286 6.95 -7.73 8.54
N ASP A 287 7.32 -6.48 8.84
CA ASP A 287 6.40 -5.49 9.39
C ASP A 287 6.00 -4.47 8.33
N LEU A 288 4.80 -4.64 7.74
CA LEU A 288 4.28 -3.73 6.72
C LEU A 288 3.88 -2.38 7.30
N ALA A 289 3.75 -2.28 8.62
CA ALA A 289 3.42 -1.04 9.30
C ALA A 289 4.65 -0.18 9.63
N ALA A 290 5.85 -0.60 9.24
CA ALA A 290 7.10 0.12 9.49
C ALA A 290 7.03 1.63 9.18
N PRO A 291 6.40 2.10 8.07
CA PRO A 291 6.27 3.54 7.80
C PRO A 291 5.48 4.33 8.86
N GLN A 292 4.66 3.65 9.67
CA GLN A 292 3.82 4.26 10.71
C GLN A 292 4.24 3.82 12.13
N GLY A 293 5.52 3.53 12.33
CA GLY A 293 6.10 3.14 13.62
C GLY A 293 6.14 1.64 13.89
N GLY A 294 5.57 0.82 13.00
CA GLY A 294 5.60 -0.64 13.08
C GLY A 294 4.55 -1.26 14.02
N ASN A 295 4.17 -2.50 13.71
CA ASN A 295 3.39 -3.35 14.60
C ASN A 295 4.25 -4.08 15.64
N CYS A 296 5.58 -3.98 15.52
CA CYS A 296 6.57 -4.47 16.46
C CYS A 296 7.47 -3.32 16.90
N PRO A 297 7.62 -3.05 18.20
CA PRO A 297 8.46 -1.95 18.71
C PRO A 297 9.95 -2.08 18.37
N LEU A 298 10.39 -3.29 17.98
CA LEU A 298 11.77 -3.54 17.56
C LEU A 298 12.00 -3.33 16.06
N THR A 299 10.96 -2.98 15.31
CA THR A 299 11.06 -2.64 13.89
C THR A 299 11.80 -1.31 13.72
N GLU A 300 12.81 -1.32 12.86
CA GLU A 300 13.53 -0.11 12.43
C GLU A 300 13.12 0.22 11.00
N PRO A 301 12.43 1.35 10.76
CA PRO A 301 11.95 1.71 9.41
C PRO A 301 13.09 1.80 8.38
N GLY A 302 12.91 1.18 7.23
CA GLY A 302 13.90 1.13 6.15
C GLY A 302 15.07 0.17 6.41
N GLN A 303 15.05 -0.60 7.50
CA GLN A 303 16.16 -1.48 7.89
C GLN A 303 15.71 -2.93 8.02
N THR A 304 16.67 -3.84 7.85
CA THR A 304 16.55 -5.24 8.28
C THR A 304 17.51 -5.44 9.45
N VAL A 305 16.98 -5.74 10.62
CA VAL A 305 17.76 -5.90 11.85
C VAL A 305 17.57 -7.27 12.46
N THR A 306 18.52 -7.71 13.30
CA THR A 306 18.37 -8.94 14.07
C THR A 306 18.30 -8.59 15.55
N LYS A 307 17.18 -8.92 16.20
CA LYS A 307 16.94 -8.70 17.63
C LYS A 307 16.55 -10.03 18.27
N HIS A 308 17.18 -10.38 19.37
CA HIS A 308 16.94 -11.65 20.08
C HIS A 308 17.03 -12.91 19.19
N GLY A 309 17.88 -12.88 18.15
CA GLY A 309 18.03 -13.96 17.18
C GLY A 309 16.94 -14.02 16.10
N VAL A 310 15.99 -13.07 16.09
CA VAL A 310 14.91 -12.94 15.09
C VAL A 310 15.28 -11.84 14.10
N VAL A 311 15.11 -12.13 12.81
CA VAL A 311 15.29 -11.14 11.72
C VAL A 311 14.01 -10.32 11.59
N ILE A 312 14.10 -9.01 11.70
CA ILE A 312 12.97 -8.08 11.58
C ILE A 312 13.20 -7.20 10.34
N VAL A 313 12.29 -7.29 9.37
CA VAL A 313 12.32 -6.53 8.13
C VAL A 313 11.34 -5.36 8.24
N GLY A 314 11.89 -4.15 8.32
CA GLY A 314 11.14 -2.90 8.39
C GLY A 314 11.08 -2.15 7.05
N GLU A 315 10.92 -2.87 5.93
CA GLU A 315 10.82 -2.23 4.60
C GLU A 315 9.64 -1.27 4.53
N THR A 316 9.90 -0.05 4.08
CA THR A 316 8.90 1.03 4.09
C THR A 316 8.15 1.20 2.78
N ASN A 317 8.61 0.56 1.69
CA ASN A 317 7.99 0.69 0.37
C ASN A 317 7.97 -0.63 -0.40
N LEU A 318 7.34 -1.66 0.17
CA LEU A 318 7.24 -2.98 -0.43
C LEU A 318 6.73 -2.99 -1.88
N PRO A 319 5.72 -2.18 -2.28
CA PRO A 319 5.26 -2.14 -3.66
C PRO A 319 6.35 -1.68 -4.65
N ALA A 320 7.23 -0.78 -4.24
CA ALA A 320 8.32 -0.31 -5.07
C ALA A 320 9.33 -1.43 -5.42
N LEU A 321 9.41 -2.48 -4.60
CA LEU A 321 10.25 -3.65 -4.88
C LEU A 321 9.67 -4.59 -5.95
N VAL A 322 8.48 -4.27 -6.47
CA VAL A 322 7.82 -4.95 -7.61
C VAL A 322 7.31 -3.87 -8.57
N ALA A 323 8.19 -2.96 -8.93
CA ALA A 323 7.87 -1.69 -9.57
C ALA A 323 7.06 -1.81 -10.85
N ALA A 324 7.32 -2.80 -11.70
CA ALA A 324 6.64 -2.98 -12.97
C ALA A 324 5.12 -3.25 -12.78
N ASP A 325 4.78 -4.25 -11.98
CA ASP A 325 3.38 -4.60 -11.72
C ASP A 325 2.69 -3.55 -10.84
N ALA A 326 3.41 -3.01 -9.84
CA ALA A 326 2.89 -1.96 -8.99
C ALA A 326 2.55 -0.70 -9.79
N SER A 327 3.41 -0.30 -10.74
CA SER A 327 3.14 0.82 -11.66
C SER A 327 1.97 0.53 -12.60
N SER A 328 1.88 -0.71 -13.11
CA SER A 328 0.78 -1.10 -14.00
C SER A 328 -0.58 -0.98 -13.32
N LEU A 329 -0.71 -1.47 -12.08
CA LEU A 329 -1.95 -1.36 -11.31
C LEU A 329 -2.24 0.09 -10.92
N TYR A 330 -1.22 0.81 -10.44
CA TYR A 330 -1.33 2.21 -10.05
C TYR A 330 -1.78 3.10 -11.21
N ALA A 331 -1.13 2.97 -12.38
CA ALA A 331 -1.46 3.73 -13.57
C ALA A 331 -2.90 3.50 -14.05
N ARG A 332 -3.45 2.29 -13.87
CA ARG A 332 -4.87 2.00 -14.16
C ARG A 332 -5.79 2.68 -13.15
N ASN A 333 -5.44 2.68 -11.85
CA ASN A 333 -6.21 3.43 -10.85
C ASN A 333 -6.26 4.92 -11.18
N VAL A 334 -5.11 5.52 -11.52
CA VAL A 334 -5.01 6.92 -11.94
C VAL A 334 -5.86 7.18 -13.19
N LEU A 335 -5.76 6.33 -14.21
CA LEU A 335 -6.53 6.46 -15.45
C LEU A 335 -8.05 6.44 -15.18
N ASP A 336 -8.51 5.59 -14.26
CA ASP A 336 -9.92 5.51 -13.92
C ASP A 336 -10.40 6.75 -13.16
N PHE A 337 -9.59 7.30 -12.26
CA PHE A 337 -9.90 8.57 -11.62
C PHE A 337 -9.94 9.73 -12.61
N LEU A 338 -9.01 9.79 -13.57
CA LEU A 338 -8.99 10.85 -14.57
C LEU A 338 -10.28 10.92 -15.39
N LYS A 339 -11.01 9.83 -15.59
CA LYS A 339 -12.32 9.84 -16.28
C LYS A 339 -13.37 10.68 -15.55
N LEU A 340 -13.22 10.91 -14.24
CA LEU A 340 -14.15 11.73 -13.46
C LEU A 340 -13.90 13.23 -13.67
N ILE A 341 -12.64 13.61 -13.90
CA ILE A 341 -12.24 15.02 -14.03
C ILE A 341 -11.93 15.45 -15.47
N LEU A 342 -11.82 14.50 -16.40
CA LEU A 342 -11.58 14.72 -17.82
C LEU A 342 -12.77 14.19 -18.65
N PRO A 343 -13.85 14.96 -18.79
CA PRO A 343 -15.01 14.55 -19.57
C PRO A 343 -14.69 14.45 -21.06
N LYS A 344 -15.46 13.63 -21.80
CA LYS A 344 -15.27 13.42 -23.25
C LYS A 344 -15.41 14.69 -24.07
N GLU A 345 -16.18 15.65 -23.59
CA GLU A 345 -16.40 16.94 -24.20
C GLU A 345 -15.17 17.86 -24.12
N GLY A 346 -14.13 17.42 -23.41
CA GLY A 346 -12.87 18.12 -23.22
C GLY A 346 -12.87 19.08 -22.02
N GLY A 347 -11.68 19.59 -21.71
CA GLY A 347 -11.46 20.44 -20.54
C GLY A 347 -11.27 19.67 -19.22
N LEU A 348 -11.10 20.43 -18.14
CA LEU A 348 -11.05 19.94 -16.78
C LEU A 348 -12.38 20.27 -16.08
N LYS A 349 -13.00 19.26 -15.46
CA LYS A 349 -14.19 19.44 -14.62
C LYS A 349 -13.91 18.95 -13.21
N VAL A 350 -13.94 19.85 -12.24
CA VAL A 350 -13.88 19.51 -10.82
C VAL A 350 -15.30 19.56 -10.26
N ASP A 351 -15.99 18.43 -10.29
CA ASP A 351 -17.38 18.32 -9.84
C ASP A 351 -17.41 17.88 -8.37
N LEU A 352 -17.73 18.79 -7.47
CA LEU A 352 -17.77 18.51 -6.04
C LEU A 352 -19.08 17.83 -5.57
N GLU A 353 -20.05 17.67 -6.46
CA GLU A 353 -21.22 16.82 -6.19
C GLU A 353 -20.87 15.33 -6.38
N ASP A 354 -19.80 15.02 -7.11
CA ASP A 354 -19.25 13.67 -7.17
C ASP A 354 -18.49 13.35 -5.87
N ASP A 355 -18.96 12.34 -5.14
CA ASP A 355 -18.42 11.93 -3.83
C ASP A 355 -16.95 11.52 -3.88
N ILE A 356 -16.47 10.94 -4.99
CA ILE A 356 -15.08 10.52 -5.17
C ILE A 356 -14.21 11.75 -5.44
N VAL A 357 -14.63 12.63 -6.35
CA VAL A 357 -13.88 13.86 -6.67
C VAL A 357 -13.77 14.74 -5.44
N ALA A 358 -14.88 14.95 -4.72
CA ALA A 358 -14.91 15.74 -3.49
C ALA A 358 -14.01 15.16 -2.39
N ALA A 359 -14.02 13.84 -2.20
CA ALA A 359 -13.19 13.18 -1.19
C ALA A 359 -11.70 13.25 -1.52
N CYS A 360 -11.34 13.15 -2.82
CA CYS A 360 -9.94 13.19 -3.27
C CYS A 360 -9.37 14.61 -3.35
N LEU A 361 -10.19 15.66 -3.40
CA LEU A 361 -9.72 17.04 -3.51
C LEU A 361 -9.05 17.51 -2.22
N MET A 362 -7.75 17.80 -2.30
CA MET A 362 -6.94 18.25 -1.18
C MET A 362 -6.73 19.75 -1.16
N THR A 363 -6.39 20.33 -2.32
CA THR A 363 -6.13 21.77 -2.45
C THR A 363 -6.74 22.30 -3.75
N GLN A 364 -7.17 23.56 -3.71
CA GLN A 364 -7.66 24.30 -4.87
C GLN A 364 -7.63 25.80 -4.57
N ASN A 365 -7.25 26.61 -5.58
CA ASN A 365 -7.22 28.09 -5.50
C ASN A 365 -6.37 28.61 -4.32
N GLY A 366 -5.26 27.95 -4.02
CA GLY A 366 -4.37 28.35 -2.91
C GLY A 366 -4.85 27.94 -1.52
N GLU A 367 -5.92 27.19 -1.41
CA GLU A 367 -6.51 26.75 -0.12
C GLU A 367 -6.48 25.23 0.05
N VAL A 368 -6.28 24.79 1.27
CA VAL A 368 -6.50 23.39 1.66
C VAL A 368 -8.01 23.16 1.79
N LYS A 369 -8.54 22.19 1.03
CA LYS A 369 -9.98 21.86 1.00
C LYS A 369 -10.35 20.70 1.93
N ARG A 370 -9.37 19.87 2.29
CA ARG A 370 -9.58 18.79 3.24
C ARG A 370 -9.79 19.36 4.65
N LYS A 371 -10.90 18.99 5.29
CA LYS A 371 -11.20 19.29 6.68
C LYS A 371 -10.71 18.19 7.63
#